data_2f364bd7104346e10b0458b5817b8772
#
_entry.id   2f364bd7104346e10b0458b5817b8772
#
_cell.length_a   1.000
_cell.length_b   1.000
_cell.length_c   1.000
_cell.angle_alpha   90.00
_cell.angle_beta   90.00
_cell.angle_gamma   90.00
#
_symmetry.space_group_name_H-M   'P 1'
#
loop_
_entity.id
_entity.type
_entity.pdbx_description
1 polymer ?
#
loop_
_entity_poly.entity_id
_entity_poly.type
_entity_poly.pdbx_seq_one_letter_code
_entity_poly.pdbx_strand_id
1 'polypeptide(L)' 'MNYKGPGISTYWGDAEYSDRKAIVMKNSEGFYVEFYKGDEIVERRTVYEHSERYAEDTAENFVMGIIK' A
#
# COMPACT_ATOMS: atom_id res chain seq x y z
N MET A 1 16.27 4.20 -11.42
CA MET A 1 15.80 4.10 -10.77
C MET A 1 16.15 3.68 -9.74
N ASN A 2 15.88 3.82 -8.96
CA ASN A 2 16.30 3.45 -8.00
C ASN A 2 15.42 2.74 -7.20
N TYR A 3 14.67 1.87 -7.63
CA TYR A 3 13.92 1.09 -6.84
C TYR A 3 14.73 0.47 -5.84
N LYS A 4 14.32 0.55 -4.66
CA LYS A 4 15.05 -0.02 -3.74
C LYS A 4 14.28 -0.83 -2.88
N GLY A 5 14.53 -1.87 -2.40
CA GLY A 5 13.85 -2.76 -1.53
C GLY A 5 12.68 -3.38 -2.22
N PRO A 6 11.80 -4.05 -1.49
CA PRO A 6 10.68 -4.75 -2.09
C PRO A 6 9.51 -3.87 -2.46
N GLY A 7 9.49 -2.64 -1.96
CA GLY A 7 8.35 -1.78 -2.24
C GLY A 7 8.42 -1.17 -3.63
N ILE A 8 7.29 -1.10 -4.30
CA ILE A 8 7.20 -0.49 -5.61
C ILE A 8 6.76 0.95 -5.49
N SER A 9 5.75 1.20 -4.67
CA SER A 9 5.21 2.54 -4.51
C SER A 9 4.78 2.70 -3.06
N THR A 10 4.98 3.87 -2.51
CA THR A 10 4.57 4.16 -1.15
C THR A 10 3.62 5.35 -1.18
N TYR A 11 2.50 5.22 -0.49
CA TYR A 11 1.50 6.25 -0.41
C TYR A 11 1.37 6.68 1.04
N TRP A 12 1.18 7.98 1.25
CA TRP A 12 1.11 8.55 2.58
C TRP A 12 -0.21 9.26 2.74
N GLY A 13 -0.82 9.15 3.89
CA GLY A 13 -2.00 9.92 4.19
C GLY A 13 -1.64 11.32 4.65
N ASP A 14 -2.65 12.18 4.79
CA ASP A 14 -2.40 13.51 5.30
C ASP A 14 -3.60 13.92 6.13
N ALA A 15 -3.52 15.09 6.74
CA ALA A 15 -4.56 15.61 7.61
C ALA A 15 -4.86 14.57 8.70
N GLU A 16 -6.11 14.18 8.85
CA GLU A 16 -6.45 13.26 9.93
C GLU A 16 -5.98 11.83 9.66
N TYR A 17 -5.43 11.56 8.49
CA TYR A 17 -4.90 10.24 8.17
C TYR A 17 -3.39 10.26 8.03
N SER A 18 -2.74 11.23 8.64
CA SER A 18 -1.30 11.42 8.45
C SER A 18 -0.48 10.28 9.02
N ASP A 19 -1.07 9.43 9.88
CA ASP A 19 -0.36 8.27 10.41
C ASP A 19 -0.48 7.06 9.50
N ARG A 20 -1.22 7.16 8.39
CA ARG A 20 -1.39 6.02 7.51
C ARG A 20 -0.37 6.00 6.40
N LYS A 21 0.07 4.80 6.08
CA LYS A 21 1.00 4.59 4.99
C LYS A 21 0.61 3.29 4.33
N ALA A 22 0.72 3.21 3.03
CA ALA A 22 0.46 1.99 2.30
C ALA A 22 1.58 1.78 1.31
N ILE A 23 2.10 0.58 1.24
CA ILE A 23 3.21 0.25 0.36
C ILE A 23 2.74 -0.83 -0.59
N VAL A 24 2.86 -0.58 -1.89
CA VAL A 24 2.56 -1.57 -2.91
C VAL A 24 3.78 -2.45 -3.07
N MET A 25 3.57 -3.74 -2.98
CA MET A 25 4.65 -4.72 -3.02
C MET A 25 4.37 -5.73 -4.13
N LYS A 26 5.38 -6.47 -4.52
CA LYS A 26 5.21 -7.50 -5.51
C LYS A 26 6.07 -8.71 -5.13
N ASN A 27 5.51 -9.89 -5.33
CA ASN A 27 6.29 -11.12 -5.16
C ASN A 27 6.01 -12.01 -6.37
N SER A 28 6.42 -13.26 -6.31
CA SER A 28 6.27 -14.15 -7.45
C SER A 28 4.81 -14.45 -7.79
N GLU A 29 3.90 -14.17 -6.89
CA GLU A 29 2.49 -14.44 -7.13
C GLU A 29 1.71 -13.22 -7.59
N GLY A 30 2.29 -12.05 -7.49
CA GLY A 30 1.62 -10.84 -7.94
C GLY A 30 1.79 -9.70 -6.96
N PHE A 31 0.83 -8.81 -6.97
CA PHE A 31 0.92 -7.60 -6.17
C PHE A 31 0.19 -7.77 -4.84
N TYR A 32 0.66 -7.08 -3.83
CA TYR A 32 -0.04 -6.99 -2.56
C TYR A 32 0.28 -5.64 -1.94
N VAL A 33 -0.50 -5.25 -0.95
CA VAL A 33 -0.36 -3.94 -0.34
C VAL A 33 -0.25 -4.12 1.16
N GLU A 34 0.70 -3.44 1.77
CA GLU A 34 0.85 -3.45 3.23
C GLU A 34 0.34 -2.12 3.76
N PHE A 35 -0.57 -2.19 4.71
CA PHE A 35 -1.18 -1.01 5.33
C PHE A 35 -0.53 -0.79 6.69
N TYR A 36 -0.14 0.43 6.97
CA TYR A 36 0.51 0.79 8.21
C TYR A 36 -0.24 1.93 8.90
N LYS A 37 -0.23 1.92 10.21
CA LYS A 37 -0.63 3.06 11.01
C LYS A 37 0.53 3.33 11.94
N GLY A 38 1.16 4.48 11.78
CA GLY A 38 2.38 4.77 12.49
C GLY A 38 3.44 3.79 12.05
N ASP A 39 4.08 3.15 12.99
CA ASP A 39 5.13 2.19 12.68
C ASP A 39 4.64 0.77 12.63
N GLU A 40 3.33 0.55 12.77
CA GLU A 40 2.80 -0.78 12.91
C GLU A 40 2.04 -1.19 11.66
N ILE A 41 2.31 -2.39 11.16
CA ILE A 41 1.56 -2.92 10.03
C ILE A 41 0.23 -3.42 10.57
N VAL A 42 -0.87 -2.98 9.97
CA VAL A 42 -2.20 -3.38 10.42
C VAL A 42 -2.86 -4.37 9.49
N GLU A 43 -2.41 -4.46 8.25
CA GLU A 43 -2.99 -5.43 7.33
C GLU A 43 -2.08 -5.61 6.14
N ARG A 44 -2.05 -6.81 5.60
CA ARG A 44 -1.42 -7.08 4.31
C ARG A 44 -2.52 -7.62 3.42
N ARG A 45 -2.85 -6.88 2.38
CA ARG A 45 -3.94 -7.27 1.49
C ARG A 45 -3.37 -7.75 0.17
N THR A 46 -3.61 -9.01 -0.16
CA THR A 46 -3.11 -9.55 -1.42
C THR A 46 -4.10 -9.22 -2.52
N VAL A 47 -3.57 -8.80 -3.67
CA VAL A 47 -4.37 -8.51 -4.84
C VAL A 47 -3.73 -9.18 -6.03
N TYR A 48 -3.39 -10.45 -5.85
CA TYR A 48 -2.56 -11.18 -6.81
C TYR A 48 -3.19 -11.28 -8.19
N GLU A 49 -4.50 -11.28 -8.28
CA GLU A 49 -5.15 -11.43 -9.57
C GLU A 49 -5.41 -10.10 -10.24
N HIS A 50 -4.92 -9.02 -9.66
CA HIS A 50 -5.20 -7.69 -10.16
C HIS A 50 -3.93 -7.03 -10.66
N SER A 51 -4.10 -5.95 -11.42
CA SER A 51 -2.97 -5.22 -11.98
C SER A 51 -2.30 -4.35 -10.94
N GLU A 52 -1.15 -3.82 -11.30
CA GLU A 52 -0.45 -2.87 -10.44
C GLU A 52 -1.32 -1.65 -10.16
N ARG A 53 -2.07 -1.19 -11.16
CA ARG A 53 -2.95 -0.06 -10.99
C ARG A 53 -3.98 -0.32 -9.92
N TYR A 54 -4.51 -1.53 -9.88
CA TYR A 54 -5.46 -1.90 -8.85
C TYR A 54 -4.81 -1.83 -7.48
N ALA A 55 -3.58 -2.31 -7.37
CA ALA A 55 -2.87 -2.27 -6.09
C ALA A 55 -2.62 -0.83 -5.67
N GLU A 56 -2.27 0.02 -6.62
CA GLU A 56 -2.04 1.44 -6.31
C GLU A 56 -3.32 2.11 -5.85
N ASP A 57 -4.44 1.81 -6.50
CA ASP A 57 -5.71 2.36 -6.08
C ASP A 57 -6.08 1.89 -4.67
N THR A 58 -5.81 0.62 -4.37
CA THR A 58 -6.07 0.09 -3.05
C THR A 58 -5.25 0.83 -2.00
N ALA A 59 -3.98 1.05 -2.28
CA ALA A 59 -3.10 1.76 -1.36
C ALA A 59 -3.59 3.19 -1.14
N GLU A 60 -3.94 3.86 -2.22
CA GLU A 60 -4.38 5.23 -2.14
C GLU A 60 -5.67 5.34 -1.33
N ASN A 61 -6.60 4.43 -1.56
CA ASN A 61 -7.87 4.45 -0.84
C ASN A 61 -7.67 4.28 0.66
N PHE A 62 -6.70 3.46 1.04
CA PHE A 62 -6.44 3.28 2.47
C PHE A 62 -5.95 4.57 3.09
N VAL A 63 -4.98 5.22 2.47
CA VAL A 63 -4.39 6.41 3.09
C VAL A 63 -5.33 7.61 3.03
N MET A 64 -6.34 7.55 2.16
CA MET A 64 -7.34 8.60 2.08
C MET A 64 -8.52 8.33 3.02
N GLY A 65 -8.50 7.22 3.74
CA GLY A 65 -9.56 6.92 4.68
C GLY A 65 -10.79 6.26 4.08
N ILE A 66 -10.75 5.88 2.80
CA ILE A 66 -11.87 5.23 2.16
C ILE A 66 -11.97 3.78 2.60
N ILE A 67 -10.83 3.12 2.76
CA ILE A 67 -10.78 1.76 3.28
C ILE A 67 -10.35 1.84 4.72
N LYS A 68 -11.00 1.08 5.57
CA LYS A 68 -10.68 1.11 6.97
C LYS A 68 -9.69 0.06 7.38
#